data_0858b5a9379df0643d47e0c818443a12
#
_entry.id   0858b5a9379df0643d47e0c818443a12
#
_cell.length_a   1.000
_cell.length_b   1.000
_cell.length_c   1.000
_cell.angle_alpha   90.00
_cell.angle_beta   90.00
_cell.angle_gamma   90.00
#
_symmetry.space_group_name_H-M   'P 1'
#
loop_
_entity.id
_entity.type
_entity.pdbx_description
1 polymer ?
#
loop_
_entity_poly.entity_id
_entity_poly.type
_entity_poly.pdbx_seq_one_letter_code
_entity_poly.pdbx_strand_id
1 'polypeptide(L)'
;MHTSMTGRLLSLLLLTLATLSLAAQSPPRAPTFQVDPTWPTIPNDWVLGEVSSISVDSRDHIWVLHRPRSIPEAQRAKAAPPVLEFDTSGKLLASWGGAGDGYDWPEREHGIFADAKNFVWISGNGGWPKPAGPGSGDDMILKFTPQGKLVLQIGRRGQSTGNADTVNVHQPADAFVHAETNELYVADGYGNQRVAVFDADSGKFKRAWGAFGNTPPAAMAPNPPTPQPNQGGPDGPPQFGLVHAVKVSRDGVVYVADRTNNRIQTFTTAGKFLRQARLAQQGTVVPVPAGFAFSADAKQQFLYVVDSGPMQVAIFDRETMTQIGTIGVRGPKPGDFDIVHHMAADSKGNLYTAEIVTNRRAQKFVLSSSR
;
A
#
# COMPACT_ATOMS: atom_id res chain seq x y z
N MET A 1 77.23 47.36 -33.33
CA MET A 1 76.38 46.23 -33.76
C MET A 1 76.04 45.40 -32.51
N HIS A 2 74.90 45.61 -31.91
CA HIS A 2 74.46 44.90 -30.72
C HIS A 2 73.20 44.13 -31.08
N THR A 3 73.26 42.79 -31.03
CA THR A 3 72.14 41.90 -31.19
C THR A 3 71.57 41.52 -29.81
N SER A 4 70.33 41.93 -29.56
CA SER A 4 69.58 41.61 -28.37
C SER A 4 68.86 40.28 -28.59
N MET A 5 69.10 39.26 -27.73
CA MET A 5 68.36 38.03 -27.63
C MET A 5 67.27 38.18 -26.55
N THR A 6 66.03 38.23 -26.96
CA THR A 6 64.87 38.15 -26.05
C THR A 6 64.47 36.69 -25.80
N GLY A 7 64.74 36.21 -24.59
CA GLY A 7 64.26 34.88 -24.12
C GLY A 7 62.76 34.90 -23.80
N ARG A 8 62.01 34.00 -24.42
CA ARG A 8 60.62 33.73 -24.07
C ARG A 8 60.59 32.64 -23.01
N LEU A 9 60.12 33.01 -21.80
CA LEU A 9 59.70 32.02 -20.77
C LEU A 9 58.35 31.39 -21.14
N LEU A 10 58.37 30.10 -21.37
CA LEU A 10 57.14 29.28 -21.50
C LEU A 10 56.71 28.80 -20.10
N SER A 11 55.63 29.38 -19.54
CA SER A 11 55.06 28.92 -18.30
C SER A 11 54.14 27.73 -18.60
N LEU A 12 54.53 26.53 -18.20
CA LEU A 12 53.72 25.32 -18.23
C LEU A 12 52.74 25.36 -17.05
N LEU A 13 51.46 25.55 -17.33
CA LEU A 13 50.39 25.43 -16.36
C LEU A 13 49.99 23.93 -16.25
N LEU A 14 50.41 23.24 -15.19
CA LEU A 14 49.97 21.90 -14.89
C LEU A 14 48.52 21.97 -14.31
N LEU A 15 47.53 21.60 -15.11
CA LEU A 15 46.17 21.36 -14.65
C LEU A 15 46.13 19.98 -13.99
N THR A 16 46.10 19.93 -12.67
CA THR A 16 45.79 18.69 -11.92
C THR A 16 44.31 18.47 -11.95
N LEU A 17 43.81 17.53 -12.78
CA LEU A 17 42.46 16.98 -12.68
C LEU A 17 42.36 16.15 -11.40
N ALA A 18 41.73 16.72 -10.39
CA ALA A 18 41.28 15.93 -9.24
C ALA A 18 40.08 15.07 -9.68
N THR A 19 40.28 13.78 -9.92
CA THR A 19 39.23 12.81 -10.11
C THR A 19 38.58 12.56 -8.73
N LEU A 20 37.42 13.17 -8.48
CA LEU A 20 36.56 12.77 -7.38
C LEU A 20 36.06 11.36 -7.68
N SER A 21 36.66 10.35 -7.06
CA SER A 21 36.09 9.01 -6.98
C SER A 21 34.85 9.10 -6.11
N LEU A 22 33.65 9.09 -6.70
CA LEU A 22 32.45 8.74 -5.97
C LEU A 22 32.64 7.30 -5.47
N ALA A 23 32.98 7.14 -4.21
CA ALA A 23 32.94 5.84 -3.57
C ALA A 23 31.47 5.38 -3.62
N ALA A 24 31.18 4.34 -4.38
CA ALA A 24 29.89 3.70 -4.38
C ALA A 24 29.60 3.27 -2.93
N GLN A 25 28.65 3.93 -2.26
CA GLN A 25 28.21 3.52 -0.95
C GLN A 25 27.66 2.09 -1.06
N SER A 26 28.15 1.20 -0.19
CA SER A 26 27.57 -0.14 -0.08
C SER A 26 26.08 0.00 0.19
N PRO A 27 25.24 -0.84 -0.43
CA PRO A 27 23.80 -0.78 -0.18
C PRO A 27 23.52 -0.93 1.33
N PRO A 28 22.52 -0.22 1.86
CA PRO A 28 22.18 -0.31 3.27
C PRO A 28 21.81 -1.74 3.62
N ARG A 29 22.18 -2.16 4.83
CA ARG A 29 21.80 -3.49 5.33
C ARG A 29 20.29 -3.50 5.62
N ALA A 30 19.61 -4.55 5.17
CA ALA A 30 18.18 -4.73 5.47
C ALA A 30 17.94 -4.79 6.99
N PRO A 31 16.93 -4.09 7.52
CA PRO A 31 16.54 -4.20 8.92
C PRO A 31 16.05 -5.61 9.24
N THR A 32 16.19 -6.00 10.50
CA THR A 32 15.76 -7.32 11.00
C THR A 32 14.61 -7.16 11.99
N PHE A 33 13.72 -8.15 12.01
CA PHE A 33 12.52 -8.13 12.83
C PHE A 33 12.35 -9.43 13.59
N GLN A 34 11.68 -9.33 14.75
CA GLN A 34 11.28 -10.48 15.56
C GLN A 34 9.77 -10.44 15.75
N VAL A 35 9.07 -11.54 15.45
CA VAL A 35 7.62 -11.63 15.67
C VAL A 35 7.31 -11.58 17.17
N ASP A 36 6.27 -10.82 17.53
CA ASP A 36 5.64 -10.88 18.86
C ASP A 36 4.48 -11.88 18.80
N PRO A 37 4.66 -13.11 19.33
CA PRO A 37 3.65 -14.15 19.19
C PRO A 37 2.40 -13.91 20.07
N THR A 38 2.43 -12.91 20.93
CA THR A 38 1.34 -12.60 21.88
C THR A 38 0.43 -11.48 21.39
N TRP A 39 0.82 -10.79 20.33
CA TRP A 39 0.06 -9.67 19.77
C TRP A 39 -0.86 -10.11 18.61
N PRO A 40 -2.13 -9.63 18.55
CA PRO A 40 -2.89 -8.91 19.57
C PRO A 40 -3.64 -9.84 20.52
N THR A 41 -4.14 -9.31 21.65
CA THR A 41 -5.06 -10.03 22.53
C THR A 41 -6.50 -9.80 22.06
N ILE A 42 -7.16 -10.84 21.58
CA ILE A 42 -8.59 -10.79 21.18
C ILE A 42 -9.45 -11.14 22.38
N PRO A 43 -10.23 -10.18 22.93
CA PRO A 43 -11.08 -10.42 24.08
C PRO A 43 -12.41 -11.11 23.72
N ASN A 44 -13.22 -11.41 24.72
CA ASN A 44 -14.61 -11.85 24.61
C ASN A 44 -14.82 -13.14 23.82
N ASP A 45 -13.81 -14.01 23.72
CA ASP A 45 -13.82 -15.19 22.86
C ASP A 45 -14.19 -14.89 21.39
N TRP A 46 -13.92 -13.68 20.94
CA TRP A 46 -14.19 -13.28 19.57
C TRP A 46 -13.34 -14.03 18.57
N VAL A 47 -13.94 -14.25 17.41
CA VAL A 47 -13.29 -14.87 16.26
C VAL A 47 -13.13 -13.82 15.16
N LEU A 48 -11.92 -13.73 14.60
CA LEU A 48 -11.67 -12.91 13.42
C LEU A 48 -11.97 -13.72 12.16
N GLY A 49 -12.58 -13.06 11.18
CA GLY A 49 -12.57 -13.50 9.79
C GLY A 49 -11.24 -13.18 9.10
N GLU A 50 -11.23 -13.22 7.78
CA GLU A 50 -10.08 -12.75 6.99
C GLU A 50 -9.72 -11.33 7.41
N VAL A 51 -8.49 -11.14 7.91
CA VAL A 51 -7.99 -9.81 8.26
C VAL A 51 -7.51 -9.15 6.99
N SER A 52 -8.37 -8.29 6.43
CA SER A 52 -8.15 -7.73 5.09
C SER A 52 -7.17 -6.58 5.07
N SER A 53 -7.11 -5.78 6.13
CA SER A 53 -6.22 -4.62 6.16
C SER A 53 -5.86 -4.20 7.59
N ILE A 54 -4.79 -3.41 7.67
CA ILE A 54 -4.25 -2.89 8.92
C ILE A 54 -3.64 -1.51 8.69
N SER A 55 -3.80 -0.61 9.66
CA SER A 55 -3.24 0.74 9.63
C SER A 55 -2.75 1.15 11.01
N VAL A 56 -1.84 2.11 11.06
CA VAL A 56 -1.36 2.73 12.31
C VAL A 56 -1.68 4.21 12.25
N ASP A 57 -2.27 4.74 13.31
CA ASP A 57 -2.61 6.17 13.41
C ASP A 57 -1.46 7.01 14.02
N SER A 58 -1.67 8.32 14.14
CA SER A 58 -0.65 9.25 14.65
C SER A 58 -0.32 9.07 16.14
N ARG A 59 -1.09 8.24 16.87
CA ARG A 59 -0.88 7.88 18.28
C ARG A 59 -0.24 6.52 18.46
N ASP A 60 0.19 5.88 17.36
CA ASP A 60 0.61 4.47 17.28
C ASP A 60 -0.49 3.47 17.67
N HIS A 61 -1.77 3.82 17.52
CA HIS A 61 -2.83 2.83 17.63
C HIS A 61 -2.99 2.06 16.34
N ILE A 62 -3.23 0.76 16.46
CA ILE A 62 -3.31 -0.17 15.35
C ILE A 62 -4.76 -0.47 15.03
N TRP A 63 -5.18 -0.08 13.84
CA TRP A 63 -6.51 -0.30 13.28
C TRP A 63 -6.51 -1.55 12.43
N VAL A 64 -7.36 -2.50 12.78
CA VAL A 64 -7.51 -3.79 12.09
C VAL A 64 -8.90 -3.87 11.48
N LEU A 65 -8.96 -4.18 10.18
CA LEU A 65 -10.19 -4.47 9.45
C LEU A 65 -10.25 -5.96 9.12
N HIS A 66 -11.31 -6.63 9.52
CA HIS A 66 -11.54 -8.00 9.12
C HIS A 66 -12.91 -8.19 8.48
N ARG A 67 -13.14 -9.36 7.89
CA ARG A 67 -14.36 -9.77 7.18
C ARG A 67 -15.19 -10.71 8.03
N PRO A 68 -16.16 -10.24 8.84
CA PRO A 68 -16.98 -11.12 9.67
C PRO A 68 -17.74 -12.18 8.86
N ARG A 69 -18.14 -11.85 7.62
CA ARG A 69 -18.84 -12.77 6.72
C ARG A 69 -17.99 -13.96 6.25
N SER A 70 -16.66 -13.88 6.37
CA SER A 70 -15.74 -14.99 6.03
C SER A 70 -15.62 -16.03 7.15
N ILE A 71 -16.18 -15.76 8.34
CA ILE A 71 -16.20 -16.68 9.47
C ILE A 71 -17.19 -17.83 9.16
N PRO A 72 -16.79 -19.11 9.37
CA PRO A 72 -17.69 -20.23 9.23
C PRO A 72 -18.98 -20.03 10.03
N GLU A 73 -20.12 -20.44 9.50
CA GLU A 73 -21.45 -20.19 10.09
C GLU A 73 -21.53 -20.64 11.55
N ALA A 74 -20.97 -21.79 11.88
CA ALA A 74 -20.95 -22.33 13.25
C ALA A 74 -20.25 -21.43 14.28
N GLN A 75 -19.36 -20.53 13.84
CA GLN A 75 -18.61 -19.62 14.69
C GLN A 75 -19.06 -18.15 14.54
N ARG A 76 -19.97 -17.85 13.63
CA ARG A 76 -20.36 -16.48 13.27
C ARG A 76 -20.97 -15.70 14.44
N ALA A 77 -21.60 -16.39 15.39
CA ALA A 77 -22.13 -15.78 16.61
C ALA A 77 -21.02 -15.18 17.52
N LYS A 78 -19.76 -15.59 17.32
CA LYS A 78 -18.59 -15.07 18.03
C LYS A 78 -17.79 -14.06 17.17
N ALA A 79 -18.33 -13.60 16.06
CA ALA A 79 -17.65 -12.65 15.21
C ALA A 79 -17.35 -11.36 15.96
N ALA A 80 -16.10 -10.89 15.91
CA ALA A 80 -15.75 -9.55 16.32
C ALA A 80 -16.45 -8.49 15.43
N PRO A 81 -16.67 -7.25 15.90
CA PRO A 81 -17.00 -6.13 15.02
C PRO A 81 -15.93 -5.95 13.94
N PRO A 82 -16.29 -5.53 12.70
CA PRO A 82 -15.35 -5.50 11.59
C PRO A 82 -14.13 -4.60 11.76
N VAL A 83 -14.23 -3.55 12.58
CA VAL A 83 -13.12 -2.63 12.90
C VAL A 83 -12.70 -2.78 14.34
N LEU A 84 -11.42 -2.99 14.57
CA LEU A 84 -10.82 -3.10 15.91
C LEU A 84 -9.67 -2.10 16.03
N GLU A 85 -9.57 -1.41 17.16
CA GLU A 85 -8.46 -0.52 17.51
C GLU A 85 -7.68 -1.13 18.68
N PHE A 86 -6.37 -1.31 18.52
CA PHE A 86 -5.47 -1.82 19.53
C PHE A 86 -4.39 -0.78 19.87
N ASP A 87 -3.86 -0.84 21.08
CA ASP A 87 -2.58 -0.18 21.38
C ASP A 87 -1.39 -1.04 20.92
N THR A 88 -0.18 -0.51 21.07
CA THR A 88 1.05 -1.23 20.66
C THR A 88 1.33 -2.48 21.51
N SER A 89 0.70 -2.62 22.69
CA SER A 89 0.80 -3.83 23.50
C SER A 89 -0.17 -4.94 23.08
N GLY A 90 -1.12 -4.63 22.20
CA GLY A 90 -2.16 -5.56 21.73
C GLY A 90 -3.45 -5.51 22.55
N LYS A 91 -3.60 -4.55 23.45
CA LYS A 91 -4.84 -4.34 24.20
C LYS A 91 -5.88 -3.68 23.30
N LEU A 92 -7.09 -4.24 23.23
CA LEU A 92 -8.22 -3.65 22.53
C LEU A 92 -8.64 -2.32 23.19
N LEU A 93 -8.75 -1.28 22.38
CA LEU A 93 -9.18 0.07 22.81
C LEU A 93 -10.61 0.38 22.39
N ALA A 94 -10.98 0.00 21.14
CA ALA A 94 -12.30 0.22 20.58
C ALA A 94 -12.64 -0.84 19.53
N SER A 95 -13.94 -1.03 19.29
CA SER A 95 -14.44 -1.88 18.22
C SER A 95 -15.79 -1.36 17.72
N TRP A 96 -15.98 -1.35 16.38
CA TRP A 96 -17.19 -0.85 15.76
C TRP A 96 -17.31 -1.31 14.30
N GLY A 97 -18.32 -0.83 13.59
CA GLY A 97 -18.54 -1.03 12.16
C GLY A 97 -19.66 -2.01 11.84
N GLY A 98 -19.91 -2.18 10.57
CA GLY A 98 -21.06 -2.90 10.04
C GLY A 98 -22.11 -1.96 9.47
N ALA A 99 -23.25 -2.51 9.05
CA ALA A 99 -24.34 -1.73 8.50
C ALA A 99 -24.83 -0.67 9.51
N GLY A 100 -25.12 0.52 9.00
CA GLY A 100 -25.63 1.65 9.77
C GLY A 100 -26.52 2.53 8.91
N ASP A 101 -27.18 3.51 9.55
CA ASP A 101 -28.06 4.41 8.86
C ASP A 101 -27.32 5.46 8.04
N GLY A 102 -27.76 5.67 6.80
CA GLY A 102 -27.30 6.76 5.94
C GLY A 102 -26.01 6.51 5.16
N TYR A 103 -25.42 5.30 5.22
CA TYR A 103 -24.26 4.94 4.42
C TYR A 103 -24.30 3.46 3.96
N ASP A 104 -23.48 3.16 2.94
CA ASP A 104 -23.32 1.82 2.40
C ASP A 104 -22.10 1.15 3.04
N TRP A 105 -22.29 0.25 4.04
CA TRP A 105 -21.16 -0.56 4.56
C TRP A 105 -20.70 -1.56 3.49
N PRO A 106 -19.37 -1.75 3.27
CA PRO A 106 -18.88 -2.69 2.27
C PRO A 106 -19.46 -4.11 2.40
N GLU A 107 -19.78 -4.71 1.27
CA GLU A 107 -20.15 -6.13 1.24
C GLU A 107 -18.95 -7.02 1.53
N ARG A 108 -17.77 -6.57 1.09
CA ARG A 108 -16.51 -7.25 1.35
C ARG A 108 -15.48 -6.22 1.74
N GLU A 109 -15.24 -6.09 3.03
CA GLU A 109 -14.26 -5.18 3.60
C GLU A 109 -12.87 -5.43 3.00
N HIS A 110 -12.14 -4.36 2.59
CA HIS A 110 -10.86 -4.54 1.93
C HIS A 110 -9.75 -3.68 2.51
N GLY A 111 -9.82 -2.36 2.44
CA GLY A 111 -8.79 -1.44 2.92
C GLY A 111 -9.24 -0.66 4.15
N ILE A 112 -8.31 -0.42 5.09
CA ILE A 112 -8.47 0.52 6.20
C ILE A 112 -7.25 1.43 6.25
N PHE A 113 -7.47 2.73 6.45
CA PHE A 113 -6.43 3.72 6.65
C PHE A 113 -6.83 4.73 7.71
N ALA A 114 -5.98 4.96 8.71
CA ALA A 114 -6.13 6.04 9.67
C ALA A 114 -5.26 7.23 9.22
N ASP A 115 -5.87 8.39 9.00
CA ASP A 115 -5.17 9.58 8.53
C ASP A 115 -4.50 10.37 9.68
N ALA A 116 -3.70 11.37 9.34
CA ALA A 116 -2.99 12.19 10.31
C ALA A 116 -3.93 13.00 11.24
N LYS A 117 -5.20 13.17 10.85
CA LYS A 117 -6.25 13.77 11.66
C LYS A 117 -7.01 12.73 12.50
N ASN A 118 -6.58 11.47 12.44
CA ASN A 118 -7.17 10.28 13.07
C ASN A 118 -8.58 9.91 12.56
N PHE A 119 -8.98 10.36 11.38
CA PHE A 119 -10.14 9.79 10.72
C PHE A 119 -9.80 8.42 10.14
N VAL A 120 -10.78 7.51 10.18
CA VAL A 120 -10.63 6.13 9.68
C VAL A 120 -11.34 6.01 8.34
N TRP A 121 -10.59 5.65 7.31
CA TRP A 121 -11.09 5.46 5.95
C TRP A 121 -11.22 3.98 5.65
N ILE A 122 -12.34 3.58 5.04
CA ILE A 122 -12.67 2.18 4.75
C ILE A 122 -13.07 2.04 3.30
N SER A 123 -12.52 1.03 2.64
CA SER A 123 -12.88 0.60 1.29
C SER A 123 -13.37 -0.85 1.25
N GLY A 124 -14.00 -1.22 0.16
CA GLY A 124 -14.46 -2.59 -0.07
C GLY A 124 -14.34 -3.00 -1.55
N ASN A 125 -14.34 -4.31 -1.77
CA ASN A 125 -14.34 -4.91 -3.10
C ASN A 125 -15.48 -5.93 -3.30
N GLY A 126 -16.62 -5.67 -2.70
CA GLY A 126 -17.83 -6.47 -2.87
C GLY A 126 -18.18 -6.66 -4.33
N GLY A 127 -18.70 -7.86 -4.66
CA GLY A 127 -18.92 -8.28 -6.04
C GLY A 127 -17.74 -8.99 -6.69
N TRP A 128 -16.48 -8.78 -6.25
CA TRP A 128 -15.33 -9.51 -6.77
C TRP A 128 -15.33 -11.00 -6.31
N PRO A 129 -14.92 -12.02 -7.12
CA PRO A 129 -14.26 -11.91 -8.42
C PRO A 129 -15.19 -11.77 -9.63
N LYS A 130 -16.47 -11.74 -9.46
CA LYS A 130 -17.40 -11.46 -10.56
C LYS A 130 -17.45 -9.95 -10.77
N PRO A 131 -17.52 -9.47 -12.02
CA PRO A 131 -17.81 -8.06 -12.27
C PRO A 131 -19.09 -7.69 -11.51
N ALA A 132 -19.04 -6.63 -10.75
CA ALA A 132 -20.24 -6.09 -10.15
C ALA A 132 -21.19 -5.71 -11.29
N GLY A 133 -22.35 -6.33 -11.33
CA GLY A 133 -23.41 -5.91 -12.25
C GLY A 133 -23.96 -4.53 -11.87
N PRO A 134 -24.77 -3.90 -12.72
CA PRO A 134 -25.45 -2.66 -12.36
C PRO A 134 -26.19 -2.81 -11.01
N GLY A 135 -25.98 -1.87 -10.10
CA GLY A 135 -26.59 -1.87 -8.77
C GLY A 135 -25.89 -2.75 -7.74
N SER A 136 -24.73 -3.35 -8.05
CA SER A 136 -23.94 -4.14 -7.12
C SER A 136 -22.46 -3.71 -7.17
N GLY A 137 -21.73 -3.98 -6.09
CA GLY A 137 -20.34 -3.63 -5.93
C GLY A 137 -20.12 -2.53 -4.90
N ASP A 138 -18.95 -2.58 -4.25
CA ASP A 138 -18.55 -1.59 -3.26
C ASP A 138 -17.91 -0.39 -4.00
N ASP A 139 -18.74 0.52 -4.53
CA ASP A 139 -18.30 1.64 -5.37
C ASP A 139 -18.10 2.93 -4.55
N MET A 140 -17.66 2.79 -3.30
CA MET A 140 -17.53 3.91 -2.37
C MET A 140 -16.30 3.80 -1.47
N ILE A 141 -15.93 4.94 -0.91
CA ILE A 141 -15.00 5.09 0.22
C ILE A 141 -15.73 5.76 1.36
N LEU A 142 -15.56 5.27 2.58
CA LEU A 142 -16.18 5.79 3.80
C LEU A 142 -15.13 6.41 4.71
N LYS A 143 -15.43 7.57 5.29
CA LYS A 143 -14.65 8.26 6.31
C LYS A 143 -15.42 8.28 7.62
N PHE A 144 -14.79 7.81 8.69
CA PHE A 144 -15.37 7.78 10.03
C PHE A 144 -14.52 8.55 11.04
N THR A 145 -15.15 8.99 12.12
CA THR A 145 -14.40 9.35 13.34
C THR A 145 -13.78 8.10 13.97
N PRO A 146 -12.81 8.22 14.89
CA PRO A 146 -12.28 7.07 15.62
C PRO A 146 -13.35 6.27 16.38
N GLN A 147 -14.48 6.88 16.72
CA GLN A 147 -15.60 6.25 17.42
C GLN A 147 -16.64 5.61 16.46
N GLY A 148 -16.33 5.53 15.15
CA GLY A 148 -17.19 4.91 14.16
C GLY A 148 -18.38 5.74 13.69
N LYS A 149 -18.38 7.07 13.93
CA LYS A 149 -19.41 7.95 13.36
C LYS A 149 -19.05 8.33 11.94
N LEU A 150 -19.95 8.11 10.98
CA LEU A 150 -19.76 8.53 9.59
C LEU A 150 -19.53 10.05 9.50
N VAL A 151 -18.53 10.44 8.69
CA VAL A 151 -18.18 11.83 8.39
C VAL A 151 -18.43 12.12 6.91
N LEU A 152 -18.03 11.19 6.02
CA LEU A 152 -18.11 11.37 4.57
C LEU A 152 -18.25 10.01 3.89
N GLN A 153 -19.05 9.98 2.82
CA GLN A 153 -19.06 8.89 1.85
C GLN A 153 -18.79 9.47 0.46
N ILE A 154 -17.77 8.92 -0.23
CA ILE A 154 -17.44 9.23 -1.63
C ILE A 154 -17.96 8.07 -2.46
N GLY A 155 -18.81 8.34 -3.43
CA GLY A 155 -19.46 7.32 -4.26
C GLY A 155 -20.63 6.61 -3.56
N ARG A 156 -21.27 5.70 -4.30
CA ARG A 156 -22.44 4.94 -3.88
C ARG A 156 -22.38 3.53 -4.44
N ARG A 157 -22.88 2.56 -3.67
CA ARG A 157 -22.95 1.16 -4.08
C ARG A 157 -23.54 1.01 -5.49
N GLY A 158 -22.85 0.28 -6.36
CA GLY A 158 -23.30 -0.07 -7.70
C GLY A 158 -23.56 1.10 -8.65
N GLN A 159 -22.97 2.28 -8.38
CA GLN A 159 -23.18 3.48 -9.19
C GLN A 159 -21.99 3.86 -10.08
N SER A 160 -20.92 3.06 -10.05
CA SER A 160 -19.75 3.37 -10.87
C SER A 160 -20.04 3.26 -12.36
N THR A 161 -19.54 4.23 -13.12
CA THR A 161 -19.60 4.26 -14.59
C THR A 161 -18.24 3.94 -15.24
N GLY A 162 -17.24 3.53 -14.44
CA GLY A 162 -15.93 3.09 -14.91
C GLY A 162 -14.80 4.09 -14.64
N ASN A 163 -13.71 3.94 -15.37
CA ASN A 163 -12.47 4.70 -15.13
C ASN A 163 -12.60 6.22 -15.34
N ALA A 164 -13.59 6.68 -16.08
CA ALA A 164 -13.86 8.12 -16.30
C ALA A 164 -14.78 8.73 -15.23
N ASP A 165 -15.31 7.93 -14.30
CA ASP A 165 -16.20 8.40 -13.25
C ASP A 165 -15.47 9.35 -12.28
N THR A 166 -16.05 10.53 -12.05
CA THR A 166 -15.49 11.54 -11.13
C THR A 166 -16.25 11.64 -9.81
N VAL A 167 -17.27 10.81 -9.63
CA VAL A 167 -18.13 10.77 -8.43
C VAL A 167 -17.93 9.48 -7.67
N ASN A 168 -17.86 8.35 -8.38
CA ASN A 168 -17.74 7.04 -7.79
C ASN A 168 -16.36 6.43 -8.08
N VAL A 169 -15.93 5.54 -7.20
CA VAL A 169 -14.86 4.57 -7.42
C VAL A 169 -15.49 3.24 -7.87
N HIS A 170 -14.70 2.21 -8.14
CA HIS A 170 -15.26 0.89 -8.47
C HIS A 170 -14.47 -0.23 -7.81
N GLN A 171 -15.01 -0.77 -6.73
CA GLN A 171 -14.36 -1.82 -5.92
C GLN A 171 -12.93 -1.40 -5.50
N PRO A 172 -12.76 -0.27 -4.78
CA PRO A 172 -11.45 0.25 -4.41
C PRO A 172 -10.73 -0.68 -3.42
N ALA A 173 -9.43 -0.87 -3.64
CA ALA A 173 -8.62 -1.76 -2.82
C ALA A 173 -8.06 -1.08 -1.56
N ASP A 174 -7.51 0.11 -1.70
CA ASP A 174 -6.81 0.82 -0.63
C ASP A 174 -7.00 2.33 -0.78
N ALA A 175 -6.72 3.06 0.29
CA ALA A 175 -6.76 4.52 0.31
C ALA A 175 -5.66 5.07 1.21
N PHE A 176 -5.20 6.28 0.90
CA PHE A 176 -4.19 7.00 1.67
C PHE A 176 -4.42 8.50 1.60
N VAL A 177 -4.43 9.18 2.74
CA VAL A 177 -4.48 10.65 2.79
C VAL A 177 -3.07 11.19 2.96
N HIS A 178 -2.63 12.00 2.02
CA HIS A 178 -1.37 12.72 2.12
C HIS A 178 -1.58 13.96 3.01
N ALA A 179 -0.92 13.98 4.16
CA ALA A 179 -1.19 14.97 5.22
C ALA A 179 -0.91 16.42 4.77
N GLU A 180 0.15 16.65 3.99
CA GLU A 180 0.55 18.00 3.57
C GLU A 180 -0.44 18.65 2.60
N THR A 181 -1.01 17.86 1.67
CA THR A 181 -1.94 18.37 0.65
C THR A 181 -3.41 18.13 0.99
N ASN A 182 -3.68 17.35 2.04
CA ASN A 182 -5.02 16.88 2.43
C ASN A 182 -5.75 16.19 1.27
N GLU A 183 -5.02 15.45 0.44
CA GLU A 183 -5.55 14.70 -0.69
C GLU A 183 -5.67 13.22 -0.37
N LEU A 184 -6.83 12.66 -0.68
CA LEU A 184 -7.10 11.22 -0.61
C LEU A 184 -6.72 10.57 -1.93
N TYR A 185 -5.74 9.69 -1.91
CA TYR A 185 -5.36 8.82 -3.03
C TYR A 185 -6.05 7.49 -2.86
N VAL A 186 -6.71 7.01 -3.90
CA VAL A 186 -7.47 5.75 -3.90
C VAL A 186 -6.86 4.79 -4.90
N ALA A 187 -6.52 3.59 -4.44
CA ALA A 187 -6.19 2.46 -5.29
C ALA A 187 -7.50 1.87 -5.87
N ASP A 188 -7.98 2.46 -6.94
CA ASP A 188 -9.26 2.13 -7.57
C ASP A 188 -9.03 1.05 -8.63
N GLY A 189 -8.88 -0.22 -8.17
CA GLY A 189 -8.23 -1.23 -8.99
C GLY A 189 -8.94 -2.57 -9.18
N TYR A 190 -9.94 -2.99 -8.38
CA TYR A 190 -10.65 -4.24 -8.63
C TYR A 190 -11.67 -4.13 -9.76
N GLY A 191 -12.34 -3.00 -9.87
CA GLY A 191 -13.28 -2.72 -10.95
C GLY A 191 -12.77 -1.69 -11.96
N ASN A 192 -11.86 -0.81 -11.53
CA ASN A 192 -11.19 0.18 -12.37
C ASN A 192 -9.68 -0.13 -12.49
N GLN A 193 -8.95 0.70 -13.23
CA GLN A 193 -7.50 0.58 -13.48
C GLN A 193 -6.80 1.92 -13.30
N ARG A 194 -7.04 2.57 -12.14
CA ARG A 194 -6.56 3.94 -11.90
C ARG A 194 -6.16 4.19 -10.45
N VAL A 195 -5.32 5.18 -10.25
CA VAL A 195 -5.27 5.93 -9.00
C VAL A 195 -6.21 7.11 -9.16
N ALA A 196 -7.17 7.25 -8.26
CA ALA A 196 -8.07 8.40 -8.21
C ALA A 196 -7.74 9.27 -7.00
N VAL A 197 -7.80 10.60 -7.17
CA VAL A 197 -7.48 11.56 -6.11
C VAL A 197 -8.67 12.46 -5.84
N PHE A 198 -9.00 12.56 -4.56
CA PHE A 198 -10.08 13.39 -4.05
C PHE A 198 -9.57 14.37 -2.99
N ASP A 199 -10.30 15.41 -2.72
CA ASP A 199 -10.10 16.22 -1.53
C ASP A 199 -10.62 15.47 -0.31
N ALA A 200 -9.80 15.31 0.72
CA ALA A 200 -10.11 14.45 1.87
C ALA A 200 -11.18 15.02 2.82
N ASP A 201 -11.51 16.30 2.72
CA ASP A 201 -12.55 16.92 3.56
C ASP A 201 -13.90 17.01 2.83
N SER A 202 -13.89 17.34 1.55
CA SER A 202 -15.12 17.53 0.76
C SER A 202 -15.52 16.33 -0.10
N GLY A 203 -14.61 15.39 -0.35
CA GLY A 203 -14.84 14.27 -1.27
C GLY A 203 -14.85 14.67 -2.74
N LYS A 204 -14.48 15.91 -3.09
CA LYS A 204 -14.46 16.35 -4.49
C LYS A 204 -13.32 15.71 -5.25
N PHE A 205 -13.62 15.17 -6.43
CA PHE A 205 -12.62 14.64 -7.35
C PHE A 205 -11.65 15.74 -7.80
N LYS A 206 -10.37 15.39 -7.89
CA LYS A 206 -9.29 16.28 -8.32
C LYS A 206 -8.64 15.81 -9.62
N ARG A 207 -8.24 14.56 -9.70
CA ARG A 207 -7.57 13.93 -10.84
C ARG A 207 -7.52 12.41 -10.73
N ALA A 208 -7.19 11.76 -11.84
CA ALA A 208 -6.85 10.33 -11.86
C ALA A 208 -5.80 10.06 -12.94
N TRP A 209 -5.09 8.95 -12.80
CA TRP A 209 -4.14 8.46 -13.80
C TRP A 209 -4.04 6.94 -13.80
N GLY A 210 -3.63 6.39 -14.94
CA GLY A 210 -3.30 5.00 -15.15
C GLY A 210 -1.80 4.70 -15.05
N ALA A 211 -1.39 3.50 -15.45
CA ALA A 211 0.01 3.13 -15.50
C ALA A 211 0.82 4.10 -16.37
N PHE A 212 2.07 4.36 -15.98
CA PHE A 212 2.99 5.32 -16.62
C PHE A 212 2.48 6.77 -16.69
N GLY A 213 1.45 7.13 -15.90
CA GLY A 213 0.81 8.44 -15.95
C GLY A 213 -0.15 8.63 -17.12
N ASN A 214 -0.47 7.55 -17.83
CA ASN A 214 -1.40 7.59 -18.95
C ASN A 214 -2.84 7.86 -18.48
N THR A 215 -3.67 8.33 -19.38
CA THR A 215 -5.13 8.35 -19.16
C THR A 215 -5.63 6.91 -19.02
N PRO A 216 -6.37 6.56 -17.96
CA PRO A 216 -6.97 5.24 -17.83
C PRO A 216 -7.91 4.94 -19.00
N PRO A 217 -8.03 3.68 -19.47
CA PRO A 217 -8.99 3.33 -20.51
C PRO A 217 -10.41 3.68 -20.06
N ALA A 218 -11.23 4.25 -20.95
CA ALA A 218 -12.60 4.67 -20.59
C ALA A 218 -13.48 3.49 -20.12
N ALA A 219 -13.36 2.34 -20.78
CA ALA A 219 -14.06 1.12 -20.41
C ALA A 219 -13.33 0.38 -19.29
N MET A 220 -14.08 -0.20 -18.38
CA MET A 220 -13.56 -1.19 -17.42
C MET A 220 -13.09 -2.43 -18.18
N ALA A 221 -11.94 -2.98 -17.79
CA ALA A 221 -11.59 -4.32 -18.24
C ALA A 221 -12.55 -5.33 -17.59
N PRO A 222 -13.20 -6.20 -18.35
CA PRO A 222 -13.95 -7.32 -17.78
C PRO A 222 -12.94 -8.28 -17.15
N ASN A 223 -12.84 -8.30 -15.84
CA ASN A 223 -11.85 -8.97 -14.99
C ASN A 223 -10.43 -8.36 -15.09
N PRO A 224 -9.73 -8.16 -13.96
CA PRO A 224 -8.32 -7.83 -14.05
C PRO A 224 -7.62 -8.93 -14.86
N PRO A 225 -6.77 -8.58 -15.82
CA PRO A 225 -6.08 -9.57 -16.62
C PRO A 225 -5.31 -10.53 -15.71
N THR A 226 -5.40 -11.81 -15.98
CA THR A 226 -4.53 -12.79 -15.33
C THR A 226 -3.08 -12.33 -15.50
N PRO A 227 -2.22 -12.42 -14.46
CA PRO A 227 -0.84 -12.03 -14.58
C PRO A 227 -0.20 -12.59 -15.83
N GLN A 228 0.24 -11.74 -16.74
CA GLN A 228 0.94 -12.11 -17.96
C GLN A 228 2.36 -11.56 -17.85
N PRO A 229 3.30 -12.31 -17.25
CA PRO A 229 4.60 -11.77 -16.86
C PRO A 229 5.43 -11.19 -18.03
N ASN A 230 5.06 -11.47 -19.27
CA ASN A 230 5.79 -11.04 -20.47
C ASN A 230 4.95 -10.22 -21.47
N GLN A 231 3.74 -9.80 -21.13
CA GLN A 231 2.97 -8.93 -22.03
C GLN A 231 3.47 -7.48 -21.95
N GLY A 232 3.67 -6.84 -23.09
CA GLY A 232 4.03 -5.42 -23.18
C GLY A 232 5.54 -5.14 -23.21
N GLY A 233 6.39 -6.15 -23.49
CA GLY A 233 7.84 -5.96 -23.54
C GLY A 233 8.47 -5.81 -22.16
N PRO A 234 9.70 -5.23 -22.05
CA PRO A 234 10.44 -5.12 -20.78
C PRO A 234 9.73 -4.27 -19.74
N ASP A 235 8.95 -3.27 -20.14
CA ASP A 235 8.22 -2.38 -19.25
C ASP A 235 6.88 -2.94 -18.77
N GLY A 236 6.35 -3.95 -19.46
CA GLY A 236 5.05 -4.56 -19.20
C GLY A 236 3.88 -3.76 -19.80
N PRO A 237 2.62 -4.17 -19.50
CA PRO A 237 1.43 -3.56 -20.08
C PRO A 237 1.32 -2.06 -19.84
N PRO A 238 0.82 -1.28 -20.82
CA PRO A 238 0.67 0.18 -20.70
C PRO A 238 -0.48 0.61 -19.77
N GLN A 239 -1.33 -0.30 -19.33
CA GLN A 239 -2.37 -0.10 -18.32
C GLN A 239 -2.00 -0.76 -17.00
N PHE A 240 -2.61 -0.30 -15.90
CA PHE A 240 -2.61 -1.08 -14.67
C PHE A 240 -3.40 -2.37 -14.87
N GLY A 241 -2.94 -3.44 -14.24
CA GLY A 241 -3.73 -4.66 -14.14
C GLY A 241 -4.72 -4.55 -12.97
N LEU A 242 -4.21 -4.51 -11.75
CA LEU A 242 -4.99 -4.28 -10.54
C LEU A 242 -4.22 -3.35 -9.60
N VAL A 243 -4.71 -2.13 -9.43
CA VAL A 243 -4.17 -1.17 -8.47
C VAL A 243 -4.60 -1.60 -7.07
N HIS A 244 -3.70 -2.25 -6.31
CA HIS A 244 -4.06 -2.88 -5.04
C HIS A 244 -3.67 -2.05 -3.80
N ALA A 245 -2.61 -1.27 -3.89
CA ALA A 245 -2.23 -0.36 -2.81
C ALA A 245 -1.68 0.95 -3.36
N VAL A 246 -1.87 2.01 -2.61
CA VAL A 246 -1.29 3.33 -2.85
C VAL A 246 -0.81 3.94 -1.54
N LYS A 247 0.41 4.48 -1.53
CA LYS A 247 0.97 5.25 -0.40
C LYS A 247 1.76 6.43 -0.95
N VAL A 248 1.82 7.50 -0.18
CA VAL A 248 2.65 8.67 -0.51
C VAL A 248 3.72 8.80 0.57
N SER A 249 4.99 8.87 0.15
CA SER A 249 6.10 9.10 1.07
C SER A 249 6.17 10.56 1.53
N ARG A 250 6.92 10.83 2.60
CA ARG A 250 7.08 12.19 3.16
C ARG A 250 7.69 13.18 2.16
N ASP A 251 8.48 12.71 1.20
CA ASP A 251 9.05 13.52 0.11
C ASP A 251 8.13 13.62 -1.12
N GLY A 252 6.85 13.26 -0.99
CA GLY A 252 5.83 13.47 -2.01
C GLY A 252 5.87 12.50 -3.19
N VAL A 253 6.51 11.32 -3.04
CA VAL A 253 6.49 10.28 -4.07
C VAL A 253 5.33 9.31 -3.82
N VAL A 254 4.48 9.13 -4.82
CA VAL A 254 3.36 8.18 -4.79
C VAL A 254 3.83 6.81 -5.24
N TYR A 255 3.60 5.79 -4.42
CA TYR A 255 3.91 4.38 -4.69
C TYR A 255 2.63 3.62 -4.97
N VAL A 256 2.61 2.86 -6.05
CA VAL A 256 1.44 2.11 -6.52
C VAL A 256 1.81 0.64 -6.72
N ALA A 257 1.09 -0.25 -6.05
CA ALA A 257 1.19 -1.69 -6.28
C ALA A 257 0.28 -2.09 -7.46
N ASP A 258 0.87 -2.34 -8.60
CA ASP A 258 0.18 -2.90 -9.77
C ASP A 258 0.25 -4.43 -9.70
N ARG A 259 -0.68 -4.98 -8.91
CA ARG A 259 -0.64 -6.35 -8.39
C ARG A 259 -0.56 -7.41 -9.48
N THR A 260 -1.43 -7.37 -10.48
CA THR A 260 -1.48 -8.41 -11.54
C THR A 260 -0.40 -8.25 -12.59
N ASN A 261 0.25 -7.09 -12.66
CA ASN A 261 1.42 -6.86 -13.52
C ASN A 261 2.75 -7.05 -12.79
N ASN A 262 2.73 -7.48 -11.49
CA ASN A 262 3.90 -7.80 -10.67
C ASN A 262 4.92 -6.67 -10.61
N ARG A 263 4.45 -5.42 -10.48
CA ARG A 263 5.32 -4.23 -10.45
C ARG A 263 4.87 -3.20 -9.44
N ILE A 264 5.83 -2.39 -9.06
CA ILE A 264 5.61 -1.15 -8.31
C ILE A 264 5.90 -0.01 -9.27
N GLN A 265 4.99 0.94 -9.40
CA GLN A 265 5.24 2.18 -10.12
C GLN A 265 5.22 3.36 -9.16
N THR A 266 6.11 4.34 -9.41
CA THR A 266 6.14 5.57 -8.62
C THR A 266 5.82 6.78 -9.47
N PHE A 267 5.18 7.77 -8.83
CA PHE A 267 4.68 8.97 -9.49
C PHE A 267 4.93 10.20 -8.60
N THR A 268 4.91 11.37 -9.22
CA THR A 268 4.71 12.61 -8.47
C THR A 268 3.26 12.66 -7.95
N THR A 269 2.98 13.55 -7.00
CA THR A 269 1.60 13.81 -6.53
C THR A 269 0.65 14.26 -7.64
N ALA A 270 1.18 14.83 -8.73
CA ALA A 270 0.41 15.20 -9.93
C ALA A 270 0.12 14.02 -10.89
N GLY A 271 0.63 12.80 -10.60
CA GLY A 271 0.44 11.63 -11.44
C GLY A 271 1.46 11.45 -12.56
N LYS A 272 2.54 12.28 -12.60
CA LYS A 272 3.63 12.07 -13.56
C LYS A 272 4.47 10.85 -13.15
N PHE A 273 4.62 9.88 -14.05
CA PHE A 273 5.45 8.69 -13.85
C PHE A 273 6.92 9.07 -13.57
N LEU A 274 7.52 8.38 -12.61
CA LEU A 274 8.94 8.56 -12.24
C LEU A 274 9.76 7.32 -12.59
N ARG A 275 9.39 6.17 -12.06
CA ARG A 275 10.09 4.90 -12.30
C ARG A 275 9.23 3.71 -11.89
N GLN A 276 9.70 2.52 -12.24
CA GLN A 276 9.11 1.25 -11.77
C GLN A 276 10.18 0.31 -11.23
N ALA A 277 9.73 -0.61 -10.38
CA ALA A 277 10.52 -1.74 -9.90
C ALA A 277 9.68 -3.01 -9.94
N ARG A 278 10.35 -4.16 -9.97
CA ARG A 278 9.73 -5.47 -9.83
C ARG A 278 10.29 -6.16 -8.60
N LEU A 279 9.47 -6.97 -7.97
CA LEU A 279 9.93 -7.84 -6.88
C LEU A 279 10.77 -8.97 -7.47
N ALA A 280 11.76 -9.42 -6.70
CA ALA A 280 12.61 -10.54 -7.12
C ALA A 280 11.81 -11.84 -7.17
N GLN A 281 11.80 -12.47 -8.33
CA GLN A 281 11.15 -13.77 -8.51
C GLN A 281 11.98 -14.88 -7.85
N GLN A 282 11.31 -15.77 -7.13
CA GLN A 282 11.93 -16.93 -6.48
C GLN A 282 11.53 -18.21 -7.22
N GLY A 283 12.45 -18.74 -8.03
CA GLY A 283 12.16 -19.92 -8.85
C GLY A 283 10.97 -19.68 -9.80
N THR A 284 9.93 -20.51 -9.69
CA THR A 284 8.70 -20.42 -10.50
C THR A 284 7.60 -19.59 -9.82
N VAL A 285 7.79 -19.14 -8.57
CA VAL A 285 6.78 -18.38 -7.83
C VAL A 285 6.75 -16.95 -8.35
N VAL A 286 5.58 -16.53 -8.80
CA VAL A 286 5.37 -15.18 -9.32
C VAL A 286 5.15 -14.22 -8.16
N PRO A 287 5.92 -13.12 -8.05
CA PRO A 287 5.72 -12.11 -7.02
C PRO A 287 4.38 -11.39 -7.19
N VAL A 288 3.75 -11.00 -6.07
CA VAL A 288 2.43 -10.34 -6.06
C VAL A 288 2.46 -9.17 -5.09
N PRO A 289 2.85 -7.95 -5.52
CA PRO A 289 2.85 -6.77 -4.65
C PRO A 289 1.41 -6.42 -4.24
N ALA A 290 1.15 -6.37 -2.93
CA ALA A 290 -0.20 -6.16 -2.42
C ALA A 290 -0.34 -4.96 -1.47
N GLY A 291 0.66 -4.65 -0.64
CA GLY A 291 0.59 -3.57 0.33
C GLY A 291 1.94 -2.94 0.58
N PHE A 292 1.97 -1.76 1.19
CA PHE A 292 3.19 -1.00 1.47
C PHE A 292 3.23 -0.49 2.91
N ALA A 293 4.45 -0.43 3.45
CA ALA A 293 4.78 0.44 4.56
C ALA A 293 6.17 1.07 4.34
N PHE A 294 6.43 2.21 4.95
CA PHE A 294 7.75 2.85 4.95
C PHE A 294 8.42 2.67 6.31
N SER A 295 9.75 2.65 6.33
CA SER A 295 10.49 2.73 7.58
C SER A 295 10.23 4.05 8.31
N ALA A 296 10.31 4.02 9.64
CA ALA A 296 9.97 5.16 10.50
C ALA A 296 11.00 6.28 10.48
N ASP A 297 12.23 6.01 10.02
CA ASP A 297 13.30 7.00 9.94
C ASP A 297 12.90 8.22 9.10
N ALA A 298 13.56 9.37 9.32
CA ALA A 298 13.19 10.64 8.69
C ALA A 298 13.22 10.59 7.16
N LYS A 299 14.11 9.77 6.57
CA LYS A 299 14.25 9.61 5.10
C LYS A 299 13.32 8.54 4.55
N GLN A 300 12.66 7.74 5.42
CA GLN A 300 11.94 6.55 5.00
C GLN A 300 12.82 5.68 4.08
N GLN A 301 14.02 5.35 4.58
CA GLN A 301 15.07 4.68 3.83
C GLN A 301 14.61 3.37 3.21
N PHE A 302 13.73 2.63 3.89
CA PHE A 302 13.22 1.35 3.42
C PHE A 302 11.74 1.44 3.03
N LEU A 303 11.42 0.77 1.93
CA LEU A 303 10.06 0.45 1.53
C LEU A 303 9.82 -1.04 1.79
N TYR A 304 8.83 -1.34 2.61
CA TYR A 304 8.36 -2.70 2.85
C TYR A 304 7.19 -2.99 1.91
N VAL A 305 7.25 -4.11 1.23
CA VAL A 305 6.27 -4.51 0.21
C VAL A 305 5.71 -5.88 0.56
N VAL A 306 4.43 -5.96 0.80
CA VAL A 306 3.74 -7.26 0.90
C VAL A 306 3.87 -7.98 -0.43
N ASP A 307 4.43 -9.18 -0.41
CA ASP A 307 4.56 -10.08 -1.56
C ASP A 307 3.74 -11.36 -1.31
N SER A 308 2.48 -11.32 -1.74
CA SER A 308 1.53 -12.43 -1.52
C SER A 308 1.78 -13.64 -2.42
N GLY A 309 2.72 -13.59 -3.34
CA GLY A 309 3.12 -14.74 -4.17
C GLY A 309 3.90 -15.77 -3.35
N PRO A 310 5.14 -15.47 -2.94
CA PRO A 310 5.95 -16.34 -2.09
C PRO A 310 5.55 -16.30 -0.60
N MET A 311 4.57 -15.50 -0.19
CA MET A 311 4.11 -15.32 1.20
C MET A 311 5.22 -14.73 2.08
N GLN A 312 5.61 -13.50 1.77
CA GLN A 312 6.67 -12.79 2.47
C GLN A 312 6.44 -11.27 2.42
N VAL A 313 7.26 -10.52 3.14
CA VAL A 313 7.40 -9.07 2.97
C VAL A 313 8.78 -8.82 2.36
N ALA A 314 8.83 -8.20 1.18
CA ALA A 314 10.07 -7.76 0.56
C ALA A 314 10.53 -6.42 1.13
N ILE A 315 11.83 -6.27 1.35
CA ILE A 315 12.47 -5.03 1.82
C ILE A 315 13.24 -4.41 0.67
N PHE A 316 12.89 -3.17 0.32
CA PHE A 316 13.57 -2.39 -0.70
C PHE A 316 14.38 -1.26 -0.06
N ASP A 317 15.56 -1.02 -0.58
CA ASP A 317 16.16 0.30 -0.49
C ASP A 317 15.32 1.26 -1.33
N ARG A 318 14.73 2.27 -0.68
CA ARG A 318 13.75 3.15 -1.34
C ARG A 318 14.39 4.09 -2.36
N GLU A 319 15.63 4.49 -2.14
CA GLU A 319 16.34 5.40 -3.05
C GLU A 319 16.65 4.72 -4.39
N THR A 320 17.16 3.50 -4.35
CA THR A 320 17.53 2.75 -5.54
C THR A 320 16.38 1.89 -6.09
N MET A 321 15.31 1.66 -5.31
CA MET A 321 14.25 0.68 -5.58
C MET A 321 14.80 -0.73 -5.82
N THR A 322 15.87 -1.09 -5.12
CA THR A 322 16.46 -2.43 -5.16
C THR A 322 15.98 -3.25 -3.96
N GLN A 323 15.51 -4.46 -4.20
CA GLN A 323 15.17 -5.40 -3.13
C GLN A 323 16.45 -5.91 -2.45
N ILE A 324 16.54 -5.72 -1.13
CA ILE A 324 17.73 -6.01 -0.32
C ILE A 324 17.49 -7.07 0.75
N GLY A 325 16.25 -7.53 0.95
CA GLY A 325 15.92 -8.54 1.94
C GLY A 325 14.46 -8.95 1.91
N THR A 326 14.11 -9.88 2.80
CA THR A 326 12.74 -10.37 3.01
C THR A 326 12.46 -10.68 4.47
N ILE A 327 11.18 -10.70 4.87
CA ILE A 327 10.70 -11.12 6.19
C ILE A 327 9.67 -12.21 5.98
N GLY A 328 9.72 -13.26 6.80
CA GLY A 328 8.77 -14.36 6.82
C GLY A 328 8.90 -15.33 5.65
N VAL A 329 8.21 -16.43 5.80
CA VAL A 329 8.10 -17.52 4.82
C VAL A 329 6.66 -18.06 4.86
N ARG A 330 6.29 -18.88 3.88
CA ARG A 330 4.99 -19.55 3.90
C ARG A 330 4.88 -20.50 5.10
N GLY A 331 3.83 -20.35 5.90
CA GLY A 331 3.54 -21.25 7.01
C GLY A 331 2.50 -20.74 7.99
N PRO A 332 2.09 -21.59 8.98
CA PRO A 332 1.07 -21.24 9.95
C PRO A 332 1.62 -20.65 11.26
N LYS A 333 2.93 -20.77 11.53
CA LYS A 333 3.54 -20.35 12.80
C LYS A 333 3.56 -18.83 12.94
N PRO A 334 3.66 -18.28 14.15
CA PRO A 334 4.01 -16.87 14.32
C PRO A 334 5.31 -16.53 13.57
N GLY A 335 5.27 -15.45 12.78
CA GLY A 335 6.35 -15.03 11.90
C GLY A 335 6.31 -15.62 10.49
N ASP A 336 5.58 -16.70 10.27
CA ASP A 336 5.26 -17.20 8.92
C ASP A 336 4.04 -16.47 8.37
N PHE A 337 3.78 -16.62 7.06
CA PHE A 337 2.59 -16.07 6.39
C PHE A 337 1.84 -17.13 5.59
N ASP A 338 0.49 -17.01 5.56
CA ASP A 338 -0.32 -17.61 4.50
C ASP A 338 -0.52 -16.56 3.40
N ILE A 339 -1.68 -15.94 3.27
CA ILE A 339 -1.81 -14.82 2.34
C ILE A 339 -1.69 -13.50 3.12
N VAL A 340 -0.46 -13.00 3.25
CA VAL A 340 -0.22 -11.64 3.73
C VAL A 340 -0.80 -10.65 2.72
N HIS A 341 -1.61 -9.69 3.20
CA HIS A 341 -2.47 -8.88 2.33
C HIS A 341 -2.18 -7.39 2.43
N HIS A 342 -2.14 -6.84 3.64
CA HIS A 342 -1.76 -5.46 3.91
C HIS A 342 -0.78 -5.38 5.08
N MET A 343 -0.16 -4.21 5.24
CA MET A 343 0.76 -3.94 6.34
C MET A 343 0.81 -2.45 6.70
N ALA A 344 1.29 -2.16 7.91
CA ALA A 344 1.57 -0.82 8.40
C ALA A 344 2.82 -0.82 9.28
N ALA A 345 3.38 0.37 9.54
CA ALA A 345 4.50 0.56 10.47
C ALA A 345 4.13 1.60 11.52
N ASP A 346 4.59 1.41 12.77
CA ASP A 346 4.47 2.41 13.83
C ASP A 346 5.67 3.38 13.87
N SER A 347 5.62 4.38 14.73
CA SER A 347 6.68 5.40 14.87
C SER A 347 8.01 4.84 15.35
N LYS A 348 8.03 3.64 15.96
CA LYS A 348 9.23 2.92 16.40
C LYS A 348 9.81 2.00 15.32
N GLY A 349 9.13 1.89 14.18
CA GLY A 349 9.53 1.04 13.06
C GLY A 349 9.08 -0.41 13.20
N ASN A 350 8.22 -0.77 14.17
CA ASN A 350 7.62 -2.09 14.20
C ASN A 350 6.64 -2.22 13.02
N LEU A 351 6.52 -3.43 12.49
CA LEU A 351 5.60 -3.72 11.39
C LEU A 351 4.40 -4.51 11.90
N TYR A 352 3.27 -4.24 11.31
CA TYR A 352 2.01 -4.95 11.56
C TYR A 352 1.49 -5.47 10.24
N THR A 353 1.09 -6.75 10.19
CA THR A 353 0.61 -7.41 8.98
C THR A 353 -0.79 -7.95 9.14
N ALA A 354 -1.52 -8.00 8.04
CA ALA A 354 -2.87 -8.56 7.94
C ALA A 354 -2.85 -9.77 7.03
N GLU A 355 -3.48 -10.88 7.45
CA GLU A 355 -3.54 -12.13 6.69
C GLU A 355 -4.99 -12.57 6.44
N ILE A 356 -5.25 -12.97 5.19
CA ILE A 356 -6.53 -13.51 4.75
C ILE A 356 -6.47 -15.03 4.57
N VAL A 357 -7.58 -15.64 4.19
CA VAL A 357 -7.78 -17.06 3.85
C VAL A 357 -7.59 -17.98 5.06
N THR A 358 -6.44 -18.62 5.23
CA THR A 358 -6.27 -19.69 6.23
C THR A 358 -5.94 -19.16 7.62
N ASN A 359 -4.92 -18.30 7.71
CA ASN A 359 -4.44 -17.84 9.01
C ASN A 359 -5.35 -16.80 9.69
N ARG A 360 -6.01 -15.93 8.91
CA ARG A 360 -7.03 -14.96 9.38
C ARG A 360 -6.59 -14.21 10.63
N ARG A 361 -5.40 -13.62 10.62
CA ARG A 361 -4.78 -12.97 11.78
C ARG A 361 -4.09 -11.67 11.43
N ALA A 362 -3.86 -10.87 12.45
CA ALA A 362 -2.88 -9.79 12.43
C ALA A 362 -1.64 -10.25 13.21
N GLN A 363 -0.45 -9.80 12.79
CA GLN A 363 0.80 -10.07 13.50
C GLN A 363 1.61 -8.78 13.67
N LYS A 364 2.42 -8.73 14.74
CA LYS A 364 3.38 -7.67 15.02
C LYS A 364 4.79 -8.19 14.90
N PHE A 365 5.64 -7.42 14.22
CA PHE A 365 7.06 -7.68 14.07
C PHE A 365 7.83 -6.51 14.67
N VAL A 366 8.55 -6.80 15.75
CA VAL A 366 9.34 -5.80 16.47
C VAL A 366 10.67 -5.59 15.75
N LEU A 367 11.01 -4.35 15.47
CA LEU A 367 12.29 -3.99 14.86
C LEU A 367 13.44 -4.34 15.81
N SER A 368 14.32 -5.26 15.41
CA SER A 368 15.43 -5.74 16.23
C SER A 368 16.72 -4.94 15.97
N SER A 369 16.99 -4.54 14.72
CA SER A 369 18.10 -3.66 14.37
C SER A 369 17.87 -2.98 13.03
N SER A 370 18.27 -1.72 12.95
CA SER A 370 18.25 -0.89 11.74
C SER A 370 19.65 -0.35 11.41
N ARG A 371 20.73 -1.11 11.76
CA ARG A 371 22.12 -0.66 11.58
C ARG A 371 22.65 -0.93 10.20
#